data_9a3df0684998c05436d7716beb1abab0
#
_entry.id   9a3df0684998c05436d7716beb1abab0
#
_cell.length_a   1.000
_cell.length_b   1.000
_cell.length_c   1.000
_cell.angle_alpha   90.00
_cell.angle_beta   90.00
_cell.angle_gamma   90.00
#
_symmetry.space_group_name_H-M   'P 1'
#
loop_
_entity.id
_entity.type
_entity.pdbx_description
1 polymer ?
#
loop_
_entity_poly.entity_id
_entity_poly.type
_entity_poly.pdbx_seq_one_letter_code
_entity_poly.pdbx_strand_id
1 'polypeptide(L)'
;MQNAIPSSESLTIEFKSDRKRLPDTELVEAVVCLANAEGGELWLGVEDDGTPTGLHPDHRLLTGLAGMVAARTSPSVNVQVSALEVAGVAVACIRVPKAQGEVATQGGVYLRRRIKHDGTPECAPMLPHDRTSRASSFGLADVSAQPVAGATPADFDPLERARLRQAVQQDGGD
;
A
#
# COMPACT_ATOMS: atom_id res chain seq x y z
N MET A 1 6.03 -26.15 -5.16
CA MET A 1 6.17 -25.20 -6.28
C MET A 1 7.42 -24.39 -6.00
N GLN A 2 8.44 -24.45 -6.87
CA GLN A 2 9.62 -23.59 -6.74
C GLN A 2 9.14 -22.16 -7.02
N ASN A 3 9.20 -21.30 -6.02
CA ASN A 3 9.00 -19.87 -6.23
C ASN A 3 10.24 -19.35 -7.00
N ALA A 4 10.12 -19.24 -8.31
CA ALA A 4 11.12 -18.56 -9.12
C ALA A 4 11.02 -17.05 -8.85
N ILE A 5 12.15 -16.37 -8.76
CA ILE A 5 12.19 -14.91 -8.70
C ILE A 5 11.48 -14.36 -9.96
N PRO A 6 10.57 -13.37 -9.82
CA PRO A 6 9.99 -12.68 -10.99
C PRO A 6 11.08 -12.10 -11.90
N SER A 7 10.79 -11.99 -13.19
CA SER A 7 11.77 -11.53 -14.19
C SER A 7 12.08 -10.03 -14.12
N SER A 8 11.22 -9.25 -13.49
CA SER A 8 11.37 -7.80 -13.38
C SER A 8 10.48 -7.24 -12.29
N GLU A 9 10.80 -6.04 -11.85
CA GLU A 9 9.92 -5.24 -11.01
C GLU A 9 8.61 -4.86 -11.71
N SER A 10 7.57 -4.62 -10.92
CA SER A 10 6.25 -4.25 -11.41
C SER A 10 5.48 -3.44 -10.35
N LEU A 11 4.20 -3.20 -10.56
CA LEU A 11 3.34 -2.58 -9.57
C LEU A 11 3.25 -3.40 -8.26
N THR A 12 3.43 -4.72 -8.36
CA THR A 12 3.31 -5.67 -7.26
C THR A 12 4.60 -6.42 -6.92
N ILE A 13 5.69 -6.14 -7.60
CA ILE A 13 7.00 -6.76 -7.38
C ILE A 13 8.04 -5.67 -7.15
N GLU A 14 8.78 -5.79 -6.05
CA GLU A 14 9.90 -4.93 -5.69
C GLU A 14 11.13 -5.76 -5.40
N PHE A 15 12.28 -5.36 -5.92
CA PHE A 15 13.58 -5.95 -5.61
C PHE A 15 14.38 -5.03 -4.69
N LYS A 16 15.11 -5.61 -3.76
CA LYS A 16 16.03 -4.87 -2.89
C LYS A 16 17.32 -5.66 -2.69
N SER A 17 18.41 -5.05 -3.11
CA SER A 17 19.76 -5.56 -2.78
C SER A 17 19.96 -5.57 -1.27
N ASP A 18 20.61 -6.62 -0.78
CA ASP A 18 21.00 -6.74 0.62
C ASP A 18 22.51 -7.06 0.77
N ARG A 19 23.27 -6.86 -0.30
CA ARG A 19 24.76 -6.99 -0.28
C ARG A 19 25.36 -6.11 0.80
N LYS A 20 24.89 -4.88 0.87
CA LYS A 20 25.06 -3.98 1.99
C LYS A 20 23.74 -3.98 2.74
N ARG A 21 23.78 -4.29 4.03
CA ARG A 21 22.56 -4.40 4.84
C ARG A 21 21.55 -3.30 4.50
N LEU A 22 20.39 -3.71 4.00
CA LEU A 22 19.31 -2.78 3.71
C LEU A 22 18.83 -2.14 5.04
N PRO A 23 18.79 -0.82 5.15
CA PRO A 23 18.24 -0.16 6.34
C PRO A 23 16.78 -0.56 6.58
N ASP A 24 16.42 -0.77 7.85
CA ASP A 24 15.06 -1.12 8.24
C ASP A 24 14.05 -0.06 7.77
N THR A 25 14.46 1.21 7.71
CA THR A 25 13.63 2.32 7.20
C THR A 25 13.28 2.12 5.73
N GLU A 26 14.24 1.80 4.88
CA GLU A 26 14.01 1.54 3.46
C GLU A 26 13.13 0.32 3.23
N LEU A 27 13.34 -0.74 4.03
CA LEU A 27 12.50 -1.94 3.97
C LEU A 27 11.04 -1.60 4.34
N VAL A 28 10.83 -0.85 5.42
CA VAL A 28 9.49 -0.42 5.86
C VAL A 28 8.84 0.50 4.82
N GLU A 29 9.59 1.42 4.22
CA GLU A 29 9.10 2.30 3.15
C GLU A 29 8.64 1.50 1.92
N ALA A 30 9.40 0.49 1.51
CA ALA A 30 9.02 -0.40 0.40
C ALA A 30 7.73 -1.18 0.72
N VAL A 31 7.59 -1.66 1.96
CA VAL A 31 6.35 -2.33 2.41
C VAL A 31 5.16 -1.37 2.39
N VAL A 32 5.31 -0.15 2.94
CA VAL A 32 4.26 0.88 2.91
C VAL A 32 3.85 1.20 1.47
N CYS A 33 4.84 1.29 0.58
CA CYS A 33 4.64 1.59 -0.82
C CYS A 33 3.78 0.54 -1.52
N LEU A 34 4.08 -0.74 -1.32
CA LEU A 34 3.30 -1.87 -1.85
C LEU A 34 1.91 -1.93 -1.21
N ALA A 35 1.81 -1.81 0.12
CA ALA A 35 0.54 -1.88 0.85
C ALA A 35 -0.46 -0.81 0.38
N ASN A 36 0.02 0.41 0.13
CA ASN A 36 -0.78 1.52 -0.39
C ASN A 36 -1.08 1.44 -1.89
N ALA A 37 -0.58 0.45 -2.60
CA ALA A 37 -0.94 0.16 -3.98
C ALA A 37 -1.83 -1.09 -4.04
N GLU A 38 -1.34 -2.16 -4.63
CA GLU A 38 -2.06 -3.41 -4.81
C GLU A 38 -1.58 -4.54 -3.87
N GLY A 39 -0.68 -4.23 -2.93
CA GLY A 39 0.09 -5.24 -2.23
C GLY A 39 1.14 -5.84 -3.15
N GLY A 40 1.67 -7.03 -2.80
CA GLY A 40 2.61 -7.73 -3.66
C GLY A 40 3.75 -8.39 -2.91
N GLU A 41 4.90 -8.51 -3.56
CA GLU A 41 6.07 -9.19 -3.04
C GLU A 41 7.30 -8.27 -3.08
N LEU A 42 7.97 -8.15 -1.94
CA LEU A 42 9.28 -7.55 -1.81
C LEU A 42 10.32 -8.67 -1.72
N TRP A 43 11.23 -8.71 -2.67
CA TRP A 43 12.31 -9.69 -2.74
C TRP A 43 13.61 -9.08 -2.23
N LEU A 44 14.05 -9.51 -1.06
CA LEU A 44 15.26 -9.04 -0.41
C LEU A 44 16.46 -9.97 -0.77
N GLY A 45 17.58 -9.38 -1.14
CA GLY A 45 18.75 -10.08 -1.64
C GLY A 45 18.72 -10.32 -3.15
N VAL A 46 17.92 -9.51 -3.86
CA VAL A 46 17.78 -9.52 -5.32
C VAL A 46 18.10 -8.12 -5.85
N GLU A 47 18.91 -8.04 -6.90
CA GLU A 47 19.23 -6.79 -7.57
C GLU A 47 18.11 -6.36 -8.53
N ASP A 48 18.12 -5.10 -8.96
CA ASP A 48 17.06 -4.53 -9.84
C ASP A 48 16.89 -5.27 -11.17
N ASP A 49 17.93 -5.97 -11.63
CA ASP A 49 17.92 -6.81 -12.84
C ASP A 49 17.37 -8.24 -12.60
N GLY A 50 16.94 -8.54 -11.36
CA GLY A 50 16.46 -9.85 -10.96
C GLY A 50 17.56 -10.84 -10.54
N THR A 51 18.84 -10.42 -10.51
CA THR A 51 19.95 -11.27 -10.10
C THR A 51 19.93 -11.52 -8.59
N PRO A 52 19.86 -12.79 -8.11
CA PRO A 52 19.96 -13.08 -6.68
C PRO A 52 21.40 -12.91 -6.19
N THR A 53 21.60 -12.07 -5.20
CA THR A 53 22.92 -11.79 -4.60
C THR A 53 23.00 -12.18 -3.13
N GLY A 54 21.84 -12.48 -2.53
CA GLY A 54 21.72 -13.05 -1.21
C GLY A 54 21.52 -12.05 -0.09
N LEU A 55 21.16 -12.60 1.07
CA LEU A 55 20.89 -11.83 2.28
C LEU A 55 22.18 -11.44 2.99
N HIS A 56 22.21 -10.22 3.51
CA HIS A 56 23.23 -9.80 4.47
C HIS A 56 23.21 -10.73 5.71
N PRO A 57 24.36 -11.00 6.36
CA PRO A 57 24.40 -11.85 7.54
C PRO A 57 23.39 -11.51 8.63
N ASP A 58 23.12 -10.21 8.86
CA ASP A 58 22.17 -9.72 9.87
C ASP A 58 20.70 -10.02 9.49
N HIS A 59 20.40 -10.23 8.21
CA HIS A 59 19.08 -10.58 7.71
C HIS A 59 18.88 -12.08 7.45
N ARG A 60 19.91 -12.90 7.64
CA ARG A 60 19.78 -14.37 7.46
C ARG A 60 18.78 -15.01 8.42
N LEU A 61 18.67 -14.45 9.62
CA LEU A 61 17.63 -14.81 10.57
C LEU A 61 16.43 -13.89 10.34
N LEU A 62 15.47 -14.34 9.52
CA LEU A 62 14.25 -13.59 9.19
C LEU A 62 13.26 -13.50 10.37
N THR A 63 13.59 -14.14 11.50
CA THR A 63 12.84 -14.05 12.75
C THR A 63 12.79 -12.60 13.23
N GLY A 64 11.58 -12.09 13.47
CA GLY A 64 11.39 -10.72 13.92
C GLY A 64 11.16 -9.69 12.80
N LEU A 65 11.46 -10.01 11.52
CA LEU A 65 11.27 -9.06 10.41
C LEU A 65 9.79 -8.64 10.27
N ALA A 66 8.87 -9.61 10.32
CA ALA A 66 7.44 -9.31 10.27
C ALA A 66 6.98 -8.46 11.46
N GLY A 67 7.47 -8.74 12.66
CA GLY A 67 7.20 -7.94 13.86
C GLY A 67 7.76 -6.53 13.76
N MET A 68 8.97 -6.38 13.22
CA MET A 68 9.60 -5.07 12.99
C MET A 68 8.77 -4.24 12.00
N VAL A 69 8.31 -4.83 10.90
CA VAL A 69 7.43 -4.15 9.92
C VAL A 69 6.12 -3.73 10.59
N ALA A 70 5.44 -4.63 11.31
CA ALA A 70 4.19 -4.33 12.00
C ALA A 70 4.37 -3.22 13.05
N ALA A 71 5.49 -3.20 13.76
CA ALA A 71 5.80 -2.18 14.76
C ALA A 71 6.16 -0.81 14.16
N ARG A 72 6.60 -0.76 12.90
CA ARG A 72 7.04 0.49 12.24
C ARG A 72 6.07 1.01 11.18
N THR A 73 4.89 0.43 11.07
CA THR A 73 3.81 0.88 10.17
C THR A 73 2.57 1.29 10.96
N SER A 74 1.82 2.24 10.45
CA SER A 74 0.57 2.71 11.06
C SER A 74 -0.50 2.93 9.98
N PRO A 75 -1.64 2.20 10.01
CA PRO A 75 -1.88 0.97 10.79
C PRO A 75 -0.83 -0.12 10.55
N SER A 76 -0.70 -1.05 11.50
CA SER A 76 0.25 -2.16 11.40
C SER A 76 -0.01 -3.04 10.18
N VAL A 77 1.03 -3.27 9.37
CA VAL A 77 0.98 -4.16 8.21
C VAL A 77 1.53 -5.52 8.60
N ASN A 78 0.71 -6.56 8.48
CA ASN A 78 1.11 -7.93 8.75
C ASN A 78 1.61 -8.58 7.46
N VAL A 79 2.92 -8.72 7.35
CA VAL A 79 3.59 -9.36 6.21
C VAL A 79 3.87 -10.83 6.49
N GLN A 80 3.96 -11.64 5.43
CA GLN A 80 4.45 -13.01 5.49
C GLN A 80 5.87 -13.05 4.92
N VAL A 81 6.81 -13.59 5.70
CA VAL A 81 8.23 -13.67 5.32
C VAL A 81 8.61 -15.13 5.08
N SER A 82 9.18 -15.42 3.92
CA SER A 82 9.63 -16.75 3.53
C SER A 82 11.09 -16.70 3.09
N ALA A 83 11.93 -17.58 3.62
CA ALA A 83 13.27 -17.81 3.11
C ALA A 83 13.20 -18.73 1.88
N LEU A 84 13.99 -18.43 0.89
CA LEU A 84 14.10 -19.20 -0.35
C LEU A 84 15.58 -19.32 -0.73
N GLU A 85 15.93 -20.43 -1.37
CA GLU A 85 17.24 -20.61 -1.98
C GLU A 85 17.08 -20.60 -3.51
N VAL A 86 17.73 -19.67 -4.16
CA VAL A 86 17.68 -19.50 -5.62
C VAL A 86 19.11 -19.46 -6.16
N ALA A 87 19.43 -20.35 -7.08
CA ALA A 87 20.77 -20.50 -7.64
C ALA A 87 21.90 -20.66 -6.56
N GLY A 88 21.58 -21.33 -5.45
CA GLY A 88 22.51 -21.53 -4.34
C GLY A 88 22.68 -20.31 -3.42
N VAL A 89 21.83 -19.31 -3.57
CA VAL A 89 21.88 -18.07 -2.78
C VAL A 89 20.59 -17.92 -1.98
N ALA A 90 20.71 -17.61 -0.68
CA ALA A 90 19.56 -17.37 0.18
C ALA A 90 18.98 -15.98 -0.05
N VAL A 91 17.69 -15.89 -0.37
CA VAL A 91 16.93 -14.67 -0.52
C VAL A 91 15.67 -14.72 0.36
N ALA A 92 15.02 -13.60 0.58
CA ALA A 92 13.72 -13.57 1.27
C ALA A 92 12.63 -12.98 0.38
N CYS A 93 11.47 -13.63 0.38
CA CYS A 93 10.24 -13.09 -0.18
C CYS A 93 9.34 -12.61 0.96
N ILE A 94 9.01 -11.34 0.94
CA ILE A 94 8.13 -10.67 1.89
C ILE A 94 6.82 -10.35 1.18
N ARG A 95 5.75 -11.09 1.50
CA ARG A 95 4.42 -10.85 0.95
C ARG A 95 3.71 -9.77 1.73
N VAL A 96 3.34 -8.73 1.02
CA VAL A 96 2.69 -7.53 1.55
C VAL A 96 1.23 -7.53 1.12
N PRO A 97 0.26 -7.52 2.05
CA PRO A 97 -1.15 -7.43 1.71
C PRO A 97 -1.49 -6.02 1.19
N LYS A 98 -2.49 -5.94 0.31
CA LYS A 98 -3.11 -4.65 -0.03
C LYS A 98 -3.82 -4.10 1.21
N ALA A 99 -3.51 -2.88 1.60
CA ALA A 99 -4.16 -2.24 2.74
C ALA A 99 -5.57 -1.78 2.38
N GLN A 100 -6.49 -1.91 3.34
CA GLN A 100 -7.89 -1.46 3.23
C GLN A 100 -8.07 0.05 3.53
N GLY A 101 -6.99 0.77 3.72
CA GLY A 101 -6.95 2.19 3.99
C GLY A 101 -5.56 2.73 3.71
N GLU A 102 -5.26 3.90 4.26
CA GLU A 102 -3.92 4.49 4.18
C GLU A 102 -3.01 3.87 5.23
N VAL A 103 -1.79 3.58 4.82
CA VAL A 103 -0.70 3.15 5.70
C VAL A 103 0.44 4.16 5.61
N ALA A 104 1.02 4.50 6.76
CA ALA A 104 2.23 5.29 6.85
C ALA A 104 3.34 4.51 7.56
N THR A 105 4.57 4.96 7.43
CA THR A 105 5.61 4.61 8.40
C THR A 105 5.27 5.25 9.74
N GLN A 106 5.85 4.77 10.85
CA GLN A 106 5.68 5.43 12.15
C GLN A 106 6.17 6.88 12.17
N GLY A 107 7.07 7.26 11.27
CA GLY A 107 7.50 8.64 11.06
C GLY A 107 6.51 9.50 10.28
N GLY A 108 5.33 8.96 9.90
CA GLY A 108 4.29 9.71 9.17
C GLY A 108 4.56 9.84 7.67
N VAL A 109 5.43 9.01 7.09
CA VAL A 109 5.70 9.02 5.64
C VAL A 109 4.68 8.15 4.94
N TYR A 110 3.94 8.73 3.98
CA TYR A 110 2.96 8.06 3.13
C TYR A 110 3.55 7.88 1.73
N LEU A 111 3.74 6.64 1.33
CA LEU A 111 4.28 6.27 0.03
C LEU A 111 3.31 5.36 -0.71
N ARG A 112 3.36 5.40 -2.04
CA ARG A 112 2.58 4.51 -2.90
C ARG A 112 3.40 4.10 -4.13
N ARG A 113 3.29 2.83 -4.50
CA ARG A 113 3.85 2.34 -5.73
C ARG A 113 2.99 2.76 -6.92
N ARG A 114 3.61 3.27 -7.97
CA ARG A 114 2.97 3.68 -9.21
C ARG A 114 3.86 3.36 -10.40
N ILE A 115 3.28 3.40 -11.59
CA ILE A 115 4.02 3.25 -12.84
C ILE A 115 4.29 4.63 -13.40
N LYS A 116 5.57 4.91 -13.73
CA LYS A 116 5.97 6.13 -14.41
C LYS A 116 5.53 6.12 -15.88
N HIS A 117 5.65 7.28 -16.54
CA HIS A 117 5.32 7.42 -17.97
C HIS A 117 6.17 6.54 -18.90
N ASP A 118 7.36 6.13 -18.46
CA ASP A 118 8.26 5.22 -19.18
C ASP A 118 7.94 3.74 -18.95
N GLY A 119 6.88 3.43 -18.17
CA GLY A 119 6.46 2.08 -17.84
C GLY A 119 7.19 1.46 -16.66
N THR A 120 8.18 2.14 -16.06
CA THR A 120 8.92 1.62 -14.91
C THR A 120 8.17 1.90 -13.59
N PRO A 121 8.21 0.95 -12.63
CA PRO A 121 7.62 1.17 -11.31
C PRO A 121 8.48 2.11 -10.47
N GLU A 122 7.84 2.88 -9.61
CA GLU A 122 8.50 3.70 -8.59
C GLU A 122 7.70 3.74 -7.29
N CYS A 123 8.40 3.96 -6.20
CA CYS A 123 7.81 4.31 -4.92
C CYS A 123 7.81 5.84 -4.79
N ALA A 124 6.64 6.45 -4.65
CA ALA A 124 6.49 7.90 -4.61
C ALA A 124 5.65 8.37 -3.42
N PRO A 125 5.88 9.58 -2.89
CA PRO A 125 5.04 10.17 -1.86
C PRO A 125 3.58 10.25 -2.31
N MET A 126 2.66 9.92 -1.40
CA MET A 126 1.23 10.18 -1.60
C MET A 126 0.95 11.66 -1.31
N LEU A 127 0.41 12.34 -2.31
CA LEU A 127 -0.03 13.72 -2.18
C LEU A 127 -1.41 13.78 -1.48
N PRO A 128 -1.81 14.94 -0.92
CA PRO A 128 -3.10 15.07 -0.23
C PRO A 128 -4.30 14.60 -1.06
N HIS A 129 -4.33 14.89 -2.36
CA HIS A 129 -5.41 14.44 -3.24
C HIS A 129 -5.42 12.92 -3.46
N ASP A 130 -4.25 12.26 -3.51
CA ASP A 130 -4.16 10.79 -3.59
C ASP A 130 -4.78 10.15 -2.35
N ARG A 131 -4.50 10.72 -1.19
CA ARG A 131 -5.02 10.26 0.10
C ARG A 131 -6.53 10.42 0.18
N THR A 132 -7.05 11.60 -0.18
CA THR A 132 -8.50 11.86 -0.21
C THR A 132 -9.21 10.91 -1.18
N SER A 133 -8.67 10.73 -2.39
CA SER A 133 -9.23 9.83 -3.39
C SER A 133 -9.26 8.37 -2.91
N ARG A 134 -8.18 7.93 -2.24
CA ARG A 134 -8.11 6.59 -1.66
C ARG A 134 -9.13 6.41 -0.52
N ALA A 135 -9.22 7.36 0.40
CA ALA A 135 -10.20 7.32 1.48
C ALA A 135 -11.64 7.21 0.93
N SER A 136 -11.95 7.97 -0.11
CA SER A 136 -13.25 7.91 -0.78
C SER A 136 -13.50 6.56 -1.46
N SER A 137 -12.48 5.98 -2.14
CA SER A 137 -12.60 4.68 -2.81
C SER A 137 -12.85 3.50 -1.86
N PHE A 138 -12.48 3.64 -0.59
CA PHE A 138 -12.76 2.67 0.47
C PHE A 138 -14.00 3.01 1.30
N GLY A 139 -14.76 4.05 0.92
CA GLY A 139 -15.93 4.50 1.68
C GLY A 139 -15.60 5.12 3.05
N LEU A 140 -14.31 5.43 3.30
CA LEU A 140 -13.86 6.04 4.55
C LEU A 140 -14.09 7.55 4.58
N ALA A 141 -14.33 8.16 3.43
CA ALA A 141 -14.70 9.57 3.28
C ALA A 141 -15.73 9.69 2.17
N ASP A 142 -16.92 10.14 2.51
CA ASP A 142 -17.94 10.49 1.53
C ASP A 142 -17.83 11.98 1.18
N VAL A 143 -17.12 12.27 0.10
CA VAL A 143 -16.96 13.65 -0.39
C VAL A 143 -18.26 14.19 -0.99
N SER A 144 -19.20 13.32 -1.39
CA SER A 144 -20.50 13.74 -1.91
C SER A 144 -21.44 14.24 -0.81
N ALA A 145 -21.20 13.83 0.43
CA ALA A 145 -21.95 14.28 1.61
C ALA A 145 -21.45 15.64 2.15
N GLN A 146 -20.38 16.19 1.61
CA GLN A 146 -19.87 17.47 2.07
C GLN A 146 -20.73 18.64 1.56
N PRO A 147 -21.05 19.63 2.42
CA PRO A 147 -21.77 20.82 1.99
C PRO A 147 -20.99 21.57 0.90
N VAL A 148 -21.68 21.92 -0.17
CA VAL A 148 -21.11 22.80 -1.18
C VAL A 148 -21.16 24.22 -0.66
N ALA A 149 -20.00 24.90 -0.60
CA ALA A 149 -19.93 26.27 -0.12
C ALA A 149 -20.84 27.19 -0.94
N GLY A 150 -21.72 27.93 -0.26
CA GLY A 150 -22.69 28.82 -0.90
C GLY A 150 -23.96 28.14 -1.40
N ALA A 151 -24.09 26.82 -1.33
CA ALA A 151 -25.33 26.14 -1.69
C ALA A 151 -26.46 26.49 -0.73
N THR A 152 -27.63 26.75 -1.29
CA THR A 152 -28.85 27.10 -0.58
C THR A 152 -29.97 26.12 -0.93
N PRO A 153 -31.04 26.04 -0.15
CA PRO A 153 -32.20 25.24 -0.51
C PRO A 153 -32.86 25.66 -1.86
N ALA A 154 -32.57 26.84 -2.40
CA ALA A 154 -33.06 27.29 -3.68
C ALA A 154 -32.34 26.63 -4.88
N ASP A 155 -31.16 26.07 -4.64
CA ASP A 155 -30.37 25.38 -5.67
C ASP A 155 -30.86 23.96 -5.95
N PHE A 156 -31.80 23.45 -5.14
CA PHE A 156 -32.39 22.12 -5.34
C PHE A 156 -33.67 22.22 -6.17
N ASP A 157 -33.86 21.29 -7.09
CA ASP A 157 -35.10 21.14 -7.82
C ASP A 157 -36.27 20.94 -6.86
N PRO A 158 -37.37 21.73 -6.99
CA PRO A 158 -38.53 21.63 -6.09
C PRO A 158 -39.20 20.24 -6.07
N LEU A 159 -39.20 19.54 -7.21
CA LEU A 159 -39.78 18.19 -7.33
C LEU A 159 -38.93 17.17 -6.58
N GLU A 160 -37.59 17.24 -6.71
CA GLU A 160 -36.70 16.34 -5.99
C GLU A 160 -36.71 16.60 -4.48
N ARG A 161 -36.89 17.85 -4.06
CA ARG A 161 -37.10 18.17 -2.63
C ARG A 161 -38.38 17.55 -2.09
N ALA A 162 -39.47 17.57 -2.90
CA ALA A 162 -40.73 16.95 -2.51
C ALA A 162 -40.62 15.43 -2.42
N ARG A 163 -39.95 14.79 -3.38
CA ARG A 163 -39.64 13.33 -3.37
C ARG A 163 -38.84 12.92 -2.16
N LEU A 164 -37.77 13.65 -1.83
CA LEU A 164 -36.95 13.37 -0.67
C LEU A 164 -37.77 13.46 0.63
N ARG A 165 -38.61 14.48 0.78
CA ARG A 165 -39.47 14.60 1.95
C ARG A 165 -40.46 13.44 2.10
N GLN A 166 -41.02 12.96 0.99
CA GLN A 166 -41.91 11.79 1.00
C GLN A 166 -41.15 10.52 1.40
N ALA A 167 -39.94 10.30 0.87
CA ALA A 167 -39.11 9.15 1.23
C ALA A 167 -38.75 9.12 2.72
N VAL A 168 -38.29 10.25 3.27
CA VAL A 168 -37.94 10.36 4.70
C VAL A 168 -39.17 10.16 5.62
N GLN A 169 -40.36 10.58 5.18
CA GLN A 169 -41.62 10.36 5.96
C GLN A 169 -42.07 8.89 5.93
N GLN A 170 -41.75 8.13 4.88
CA GLN A 170 -42.07 6.71 4.78
C GLN A 170 -41.12 5.82 5.60
N ASP A 171 -39.86 6.19 5.71
CA ASP A 171 -38.85 5.44 6.50
C ASP A 171 -38.88 5.75 8.02
N GLY A 172 -39.59 6.82 8.43
CA GLY A 172 -39.70 7.22 9.83
C GLY A 172 -40.96 6.70 10.57
N GLY A 173 -41.61 5.71 10.02
CA GLY A 173 -42.89 5.17 10.50
C GLY A 173 -42.85 3.71 10.97
N ASP A 174 -41.82 3.31 11.75
CA ASP A 174 -41.82 2.06 12.54
C ASP A 174 -41.37 2.36 13.98
#